data_33a2b03959e5001797ec2d7661f9e838
#
_entry.id   33a2b03959e5001797ec2d7661f9e838
#
_cell.length_a   1.000
_cell.length_b   1.000
_cell.length_c   1.000
_cell.angle_alpha   90.00
_cell.angle_beta   90.00
_cell.angle_gamma   90.00
#
_symmetry.space_group_name_H-M   'P 1'
#
loop_
_entity.id
_entity.type
_entity.pdbx_description
1 polymer ?
#
loop_
_entity_poly.entity_id
_entity_poly.type
_entity_poly.pdbx_seq_one_letter_code
_entity_poly.pdbx_strand_id
1 'polypeptide(L)'
;MFSSRFALLLPLALLTTAPAIAQAPPAQHGTAPQAEALHMIIDDYWAYQLEQYPEFASSLGVDDPVGRVSDASLEAEDKRVEKAKAWLNRLDAIDTAALSEDDKTNYGILRRTLVEEIEANSYGQRTINFTNRGGWHQNFAS
;
A
#
# COMPACT_ATOMS: atom_id res chain seq x y z
N MET A 1 30.34 72.50 34.87
CA MET A 1 30.21 71.24 35.58
C MET A 1 28.95 70.60 35.11
N PHE A 2 29.03 69.74 34.08
CA PHE A 2 27.89 69.03 33.53
C PHE A 2 28.12 67.49 33.67
N SER A 3 27.32 66.87 34.54
CA SER A 3 27.33 65.41 34.72
C SER A 3 26.34 64.78 33.74
N SER A 4 26.88 64.12 32.77
CA SER A 4 26.10 63.33 31.81
C SER A 4 25.88 61.89 32.33
N ARG A 5 24.65 61.54 32.65
CA ARG A 5 24.27 60.20 33.03
C ARG A 5 23.89 59.40 31.77
N PHE A 6 24.74 58.48 31.35
CA PHE A 6 24.44 57.51 30.30
C PHE A 6 23.57 56.40 30.88
N ALA A 7 22.33 56.33 30.44
CA ALA A 7 21.47 55.25 30.73
C ALA A 7 21.69 54.11 29.70
N LEU A 8 22.18 52.96 30.18
CA LEU A 8 22.43 51.76 29.39
C LEU A 8 21.12 50.98 29.24
N LEU A 9 20.49 51.06 28.06
CA LEU A 9 19.33 50.22 27.73
C LEU A 9 19.84 48.86 27.21
N LEU A 10 19.62 47.81 28.00
CA LEU A 10 19.80 46.42 27.55
C LEU A 10 18.58 46.00 26.73
N PRO A 11 18.74 45.46 25.52
CA PRO A 11 17.63 44.83 24.83
C PRO A 11 17.40 43.43 25.40
N LEU A 12 16.20 43.18 25.91
CA LEU A 12 15.70 41.87 26.33
C LEU A 12 15.37 41.06 25.08
N ALA A 13 16.25 40.15 24.70
CA ALA A 13 15.99 39.21 23.59
C ALA A 13 15.02 38.10 24.06
N LEU A 14 13.78 38.17 23.60
CA LEU A 14 12.83 37.04 23.74
C LEU A 14 13.28 35.88 22.85
N LEU A 15 13.81 34.83 23.44
CA LEU A 15 14.00 33.55 22.76
C LEU A 15 12.63 32.89 22.61
N THR A 16 12.04 32.94 21.42
CA THR A 16 10.90 32.11 21.05
C THR A 16 11.40 30.73 20.69
N THR A 17 11.26 29.77 21.59
CA THR A 17 11.48 28.33 21.28
C THR A 17 10.27 27.83 20.49
N ALA A 18 10.41 27.70 19.17
CA ALA A 18 9.45 26.99 18.34
C ALA A 18 9.52 25.48 18.68
N PRO A 19 8.39 24.79 18.83
CA PRO A 19 8.42 23.34 18.99
C PRO A 19 8.97 22.71 17.70
N ALA A 20 10.08 21.99 17.83
CA ALA A 20 10.59 21.16 16.76
C ALA A 20 9.56 20.04 16.51
N ILE A 21 8.84 20.14 15.41
CA ILE A 21 8.05 19.00 14.91
C ILE A 21 9.07 17.94 14.55
N ALA A 22 9.11 16.86 15.34
CA ALA A 22 9.94 15.70 15.04
C ALA A 22 9.44 15.12 13.70
N GLN A 23 10.19 15.41 12.65
CA GLN A 23 9.99 14.71 11.37
C GLN A 23 10.32 13.25 11.60
N ALA A 24 9.35 12.37 11.26
CA ALA A 24 9.62 10.94 11.19
C ALA A 24 10.87 10.72 10.30
N PRO A 25 11.78 9.84 10.68
CA PRO A 25 12.95 9.55 9.85
C PRO A 25 12.44 9.09 8.47
N PRO A 26 13.12 9.52 7.37
CA PRO A 26 12.77 9.04 6.04
C PRO A 26 12.84 7.51 6.03
N ALA A 27 11.81 6.87 5.47
CA ALA A 27 11.76 5.42 5.31
C ALA A 27 13.07 4.96 4.67
N GLN A 28 13.81 4.13 5.39
CA GLN A 28 15.07 3.57 4.88
C GLN A 28 14.72 2.47 3.88
N HIS A 29 14.59 2.84 2.62
CA HIS A 29 14.46 1.86 1.54
C HIS A 29 15.76 1.07 1.49
N GLY A 30 15.66 -0.24 1.61
CA GLY A 30 16.81 -1.12 1.42
C GLY A 30 17.40 -0.89 0.02
N THR A 31 18.69 -0.53 -0.05
CA THR A 31 19.41 -0.33 -1.32
C THR A 31 19.91 -1.65 -1.92
N ALA A 32 19.45 -2.78 -1.38
CA ALA A 32 19.83 -4.10 -1.85
C ALA A 32 18.98 -4.51 -3.08
N PRO A 33 19.55 -5.29 -4.01
CA PRO A 33 18.81 -5.85 -5.16
C PRO A 33 17.51 -6.59 -4.75
N GLN A 34 17.45 -7.10 -3.53
CA GLN A 34 16.27 -7.78 -2.98
C GLN A 34 15.11 -6.82 -2.71
N ALA A 35 15.40 -5.60 -2.22
CA ALA A 35 14.38 -4.57 -2.03
C ALA A 35 13.79 -4.11 -3.37
N GLU A 36 14.64 -3.90 -4.37
CA GLU A 36 14.20 -3.56 -5.73
C GLU A 36 13.32 -4.65 -6.33
N ALA A 37 13.72 -5.92 -6.18
CA ALA A 37 12.93 -7.05 -6.63
C ALA A 37 11.56 -7.12 -5.92
N LEU A 38 11.50 -6.84 -4.62
CA LEU A 38 10.24 -6.76 -3.88
C LEU A 38 9.35 -5.63 -4.40
N HIS A 39 9.90 -4.43 -4.57
CA HIS A 39 9.14 -3.28 -5.07
C HIS A 39 8.58 -3.54 -6.46
N MET A 40 9.35 -4.15 -7.36
CA MET A 40 8.84 -4.56 -8.68
C MET A 40 7.66 -5.54 -8.59
N ILE A 41 7.70 -6.49 -7.66
CA ILE A 41 6.58 -7.43 -7.46
C ILE A 41 5.34 -6.69 -6.94
N ILE A 42 5.51 -5.76 -5.99
CA ILE A 42 4.43 -4.94 -5.45
C ILE A 42 3.78 -4.09 -6.56
N ASP A 43 4.60 -3.43 -7.38
CA ASP A 43 4.13 -2.59 -8.48
C ASP A 43 3.39 -3.42 -9.54
N ASP A 44 3.94 -4.57 -9.94
CA ASP A 44 3.29 -5.51 -10.85
C ASP A 44 1.93 -5.99 -10.31
N TYR A 45 1.89 -6.35 -9.02
CA TYR A 45 0.66 -6.78 -8.36
C TYR A 45 -0.38 -5.65 -8.33
N TRP A 46 0.04 -4.44 -7.96
CA TRP A 46 -0.83 -3.27 -7.92
C TRP A 46 -1.42 -2.93 -9.29
N ALA A 47 -0.58 -2.88 -10.33
CA ALA A 47 -1.02 -2.62 -11.69
C ALA A 47 -2.05 -3.68 -12.16
N TYR A 48 -1.81 -4.93 -11.84
CA TYR A 48 -2.74 -6.01 -12.14
C TYR A 48 -4.06 -5.87 -11.39
N GLN A 49 -4.06 -5.49 -10.11
CA GLN A 49 -5.29 -5.25 -9.34
C GLN A 49 -6.13 -4.15 -9.99
N LEU A 50 -5.52 -3.05 -10.41
CA LEU A 50 -6.24 -1.97 -11.11
C LEU A 50 -6.82 -2.41 -12.44
N GLU A 51 -6.13 -3.31 -13.16
CA GLU A 51 -6.62 -3.88 -14.42
C GLU A 51 -7.78 -4.85 -14.23
N GLN A 52 -7.70 -5.72 -13.21
CA GLN A 52 -8.71 -6.76 -12.97
C GLN A 52 -9.97 -6.23 -12.29
N TYR A 53 -9.86 -5.10 -11.57
CA TYR A 53 -10.95 -4.48 -10.81
C TYR A 53 -11.14 -3.01 -11.19
N PRO A 54 -11.71 -2.73 -12.39
CA PRO A 54 -11.88 -1.37 -12.89
C PRO A 54 -12.73 -0.50 -11.97
N GLU A 55 -13.72 -1.07 -11.26
CA GLU A 55 -14.55 -0.34 -10.30
C GLU A 55 -13.71 0.16 -9.11
N PHE A 56 -12.77 -0.67 -8.65
CA PHE A 56 -11.81 -0.26 -7.63
C PHE A 56 -10.87 0.82 -8.15
N ALA A 57 -10.33 0.66 -9.36
CA ALA A 57 -9.49 1.68 -10.01
C ALA A 57 -10.23 3.02 -10.12
N SER A 58 -11.50 2.98 -10.55
CA SER A 58 -12.35 4.17 -10.64
C SER A 58 -12.58 4.85 -9.29
N SER A 59 -12.76 4.07 -8.21
CA SER A 59 -12.91 4.61 -6.85
C SER A 59 -11.66 5.35 -6.36
N LEU A 60 -10.50 5.04 -6.92
CA LEU A 60 -9.21 5.70 -6.65
C LEU A 60 -8.94 6.89 -7.59
N GLY A 61 -9.88 7.21 -8.50
CA GLY A 61 -9.70 8.26 -9.49
C GLY A 61 -8.81 7.85 -10.67
N VAL A 62 -8.59 6.55 -10.88
CA VAL A 62 -7.93 6.04 -12.08
C VAL A 62 -9.01 5.87 -13.15
N ASP A 63 -8.94 6.72 -14.17
CA ASP A 63 -9.92 6.71 -15.26
C ASP A 63 -9.84 5.42 -16.09
N ASP A 64 -10.96 4.74 -16.23
CA ASP A 64 -11.17 3.72 -17.26
C ASP A 64 -12.11 4.27 -18.34
N PRO A 65 -11.57 4.78 -19.47
CA PRO A 65 -12.36 5.43 -20.51
C PRO A 65 -13.35 4.48 -21.21
N VAL A 66 -13.24 3.18 -20.98
CA VAL A 66 -14.08 2.16 -21.63
C VAL A 66 -15.26 1.74 -20.76
N GLY A 67 -15.29 2.14 -19.47
CA GLY A 67 -16.37 1.79 -18.55
C GLY A 67 -16.49 0.28 -18.34
N ARG A 68 -15.35 -0.40 -18.15
CA ARG A 68 -15.30 -1.85 -17.91
C ARG A 68 -15.80 -2.18 -16.51
N VAL A 69 -16.22 -3.42 -16.34
CA VAL A 69 -16.50 -4.05 -15.04
C VAL A 69 -15.62 -5.27 -14.86
N SER A 70 -15.36 -5.65 -13.62
CA SER A 70 -14.58 -6.87 -13.34
C SER A 70 -15.25 -8.11 -13.91
N ASP A 71 -14.44 -9.01 -14.44
CA ASP A 71 -14.90 -10.32 -14.91
C ASP A 71 -15.06 -11.25 -13.70
N ALA A 72 -16.32 -11.56 -13.36
CA ALA A 72 -16.67 -12.45 -12.26
C ALA A 72 -16.86 -13.91 -12.71
N SER A 73 -16.41 -14.28 -13.91
CA SER A 73 -16.46 -15.67 -14.37
C SER A 73 -15.52 -16.57 -13.57
N LEU A 74 -15.87 -17.86 -13.45
CA LEU A 74 -15.01 -18.84 -12.78
C LEU A 74 -13.65 -18.98 -13.48
N GLU A 75 -13.62 -18.82 -14.79
CA GLU A 75 -12.38 -18.85 -15.57
C GLU A 75 -11.48 -17.67 -15.23
N ALA A 76 -12.03 -16.47 -15.07
CA ALA A 76 -11.27 -15.31 -14.65
C ALA A 76 -10.70 -15.48 -13.23
N GLU A 77 -11.49 -16.05 -12.31
CA GLU A 77 -11.03 -16.37 -10.96
C GLU A 77 -9.87 -17.37 -10.98
N ASP A 78 -9.97 -18.44 -11.77
CA ASP A 78 -8.90 -19.42 -11.90
C ASP A 78 -7.60 -18.76 -12.42
N LYS A 79 -7.71 -17.87 -13.40
CA LYS A 79 -6.56 -17.11 -13.91
C LYS A 79 -5.94 -16.20 -12.85
N ARG A 80 -6.75 -15.53 -12.01
CA ARG A 80 -6.28 -14.71 -10.90
C ARG A 80 -5.48 -15.54 -9.89
N VAL A 81 -6.00 -16.72 -9.53
CA VAL A 81 -5.32 -17.63 -8.61
C VAL A 81 -3.99 -18.14 -9.17
N GLU A 82 -3.93 -18.50 -10.45
CA GLU A 82 -2.65 -18.90 -11.07
C GLU A 82 -1.64 -17.74 -11.09
N LYS A 83 -2.13 -16.51 -11.28
CA LYS A 83 -1.29 -15.32 -11.20
C LYS A 83 -0.79 -15.08 -9.77
N ALA A 84 -1.66 -15.23 -8.77
CA ALA A 84 -1.30 -15.12 -7.35
C ALA A 84 -0.22 -16.14 -6.95
N LYS A 85 -0.33 -17.39 -7.41
CA LYS A 85 0.71 -18.41 -7.21
C LYS A 85 2.05 -18.01 -7.84
N ALA A 86 2.02 -17.42 -9.03
CA ALA A 86 3.24 -16.97 -9.70
C ALA A 86 3.94 -15.84 -8.92
N TRP A 87 3.18 -14.89 -8.36
CA TRP A 87 3.76 -13.86 -7.49
C TRP A 87 4.28 -14.42 -6.18
N LEU A 88 3.53 -15.34 -5.56
CA LEU A 88 3.99 -15.99 -4.32
C LEU A 88 5.32 -16.68 -4.52
N ASN A 89 5.51 -17.38 -5.64
CA ASN A 89 6.79 -18.01 -5.99
C ASN A 89 7.91 -16.97 -6.17
N ARG A 90 7.62 -15.81 -6.77
CA ARG A 90 8.60 -14.71 -6.89
C ARG A 90 8.95 -14.12 -5.52
N LEU A 91 7.96 -13.94 -4.64
CA LEU A 91 8.19 -13.47 -3.27
C LEU A 91 9.03 -14.45 -2.45
N ASP A 92 8.71 -15.74 -2.53
CA ASP A 92 9.43 -16.77 -1.77
C ASP A 92 10.91 -16.91 -2.21
N ALA A 93 11.30 -16.36 -3.36
CA ALA A 93 12.67 -16.27 -3.82
C ALA A 93 13.47 -15.08 -3.23
N ILE A 94 12.80 -14.16 -2.51
CA ILE A 94 13.45 -12.99 -1.92
C ILE A 94 14.14 -13.37 -0.61
N ASP A 95 15.41 -12.97 -0.47
CA ASP A 95 16.11 -13.04 0.81
C ASP A 95 15.62 -11.92 1.74
N THR A 96 14.73 -12.27 2.64
CA THR A 96 14.15 -11.33 3.61
C THR A 96 15.16 -10.78 4.62
N ALA A 97 16.31 -11.45 4.81
CA ALA A 97 17.35 -10.94 5.70
C ALA A 97 18.02 -9.68 5.16
N ALA A 98 18.01 -9.50 3.84
CA ALA A 98 18.55 -8.33 3.14
C ALA A 98 17.57 -7.15 3.05
N LEU A 99 16.34 -7.29 3.53
CA LEU A 99 15.30 -6.27 3.49
C LEU A 99 15.37 -5.33 4.70
N SER A 100 14.93 -4.09 4.52
CA SER A 100 14.64 -3.17 5.63
C SER A 100 13.44 -3.67 6.45
N GLU A 101 13.22 -3.16 7.66
CA GLU A 101 12.04 -3.53 8.48
C GLU A 101 10.72 -3.14 7.80
N ASP A 102 10.70 -2.00 7.09
CA ASP A 102 9.53 -1.58 6.32
C ASP A 102 9.27 -2.53 5.14
N ASP A 103 10.32 -2.93 4.42
CA ASP A 103 10.19 -3.89 3.32
C ASP A 103 9.81 -5.29 3.80
N LYS A 104 10.30 -5.73 4.96
CA LYS A 104 9.84 -6.99 5.60
C LYS A 104 8.35 -6.95 5.92
N THR A 105 7.86 -5.79 6.37
CA THR A 105 6.43 -5.59 6.63
C THR A 105 5.63 -5.66 5.33
N ASN A 106 6.06 -4.96 4.29
CA ASN A 106 5.41 -4.98 2.98
C ASN A 106 5.42 -6.39 2.34
N TYR A 107 6.55 -7.07 2.42
CA TYR A 107 6.68 -8.48 2.02
C TYR A 107 5.68 -9.36 2.75
N GLY A 108 5.59 -9.24 4.09
CA GLY A 108 4.69 -10.04 4.91
C GLY A 108 3.22 -9.80 4.57
N ILE A 109 2.82 -8.53 4.35
CA ILE A 109 1.46 -8.17 3.97
C ILE A 109 1.11 -8.78 2.60
N LEU A 110 1.94 -8.54 1.58
CA LEU A 110 1.66 -9.05 0.24
C LEU A 110 1.64 -10.58 0.20
N ARG A 111 2.60 -11.22 0.87
CA ARG A 111 2.64 -12.68 0.96
C ARG A 111 1.38 -13.26 1.59
N ARG A 112 0.92 -12.66 2.70
CA ARG A 112 -0.31 -13.08 3.37
C ARG A 112 -1.53 -12.91 2.46
N THR A 113 -1.65 -11.77 1.79
CA THR A 113 -2.75 -11.49 0.85
C THR A 113 -2.82 -12.56 -0.25
N LEU A 114 -1.68 -12.90 -0.86
CA LEU A 114 -1.62 -13.92 -1.92
C LEU A 114 -1.99 -15.33 -1.41
N VAL A 115 -1.51 -15.69 -0.21
CA VAL A 115 -1.86 -16.97 0.40
C VAL A 115 -3.36 -17.06 0.70
N GLU A 116 -3.94 -16.01 1.29
CA GLU A 116 -5.38 -15.94 1.58
C GLU A 116 -6.24 -16.01 0.31
N GLU A 117 -5.82 -15.36 -0.79
CA GLU A 117 -6.49 -15.43 -2.09
C GLU A 117 -6.49 -16.86 -2.67
N ILE A 118 -5.34 -17.52 -2.64
CA ILE A 118 -5.18 -18.90 -3.10
C ILE A 118 -6.03 -19.87 -2.25
N GLU A 119 -5.99 -19.72 -0.93
CA GLU A 119 -6.75 -20.55 0.00
C GLU A 119 -8.26 -20.35 -0.16
N ALA A 120 -8.72 -19.11 -0.28
CA ALA A 120 -10.14 -18.79 -0.48
C ALA A 120 -10.71 -19.50 -1.71
N ASN A 121 -9.95 -19.57 -2.79
CA ASN A 121 -10.35 -20.31 -3.98
C ASN A 121 -10.47 -21.82 -3.69
N SER A 122 -9.57 -22.40 -2.92
CA SER A 122 -9.56 -23.83 -2.58
C SER A 122 -10.81 -24.26 -1.78
N TYR A 123 -11.39 -23.35 -1.00
CA TYR A 123 -12.63 -23.59 -0.25
C TYR A 123 -13.91 -23.36 -1.06
N GLY A 124 -13.81 -23.08 -2.35
CA GLY A 124 -14.94 -22.87 -3.22
C GLY A 124 -15.72 -21.59 -2.96
N GLN A 125 -15.14 -20.60 -2.29
CA GLN A 125 -15.78 -19.30 -2.02
C GLN A 125 -16.24 -18.59 -3.29
N ARG A 126 -15.55 -18.80 -4.41
CA ARG A 126 -15.90 -18.28 -5.72
C ARG A 126 -17.29 -18.73 -6.24
N THR A 127 -17.85 -19.78 -5.67
CA THR A 127 -19.20 -20.28 -6.03
C THR A 127 -20.29 -19.74 -5.11
N ILE A 128 -19.93 -19.00 -4.06
CA ILE A 128 -20.85 -18.44 -3.07
C ILE A 128 -21.13 -16.97 -3.42
N ASN A 129 -22.12 -16.75 -4.29
CA ASN A 129 -22.46 -15.39 -4.76
C ASN A 129 -23.31 -14.59 -3.78
N PHE A 130 -23.90 -15.26 -2.78
CA PHE A 130 -24.82 -14.64 -1.81
C PHE A 130 -24.53 -15.12 -0.40
N THR A 131 -24.48 -14.18 0.52
CA THR A 131 -24.46 -14.45 1.96
C THR A 131 -25.59 -13.69 2.65
N ASN A 132 -25.89 -14.00 3.91
CA ASN A 132 -26.87 -13.26 4.71
C ASN A 132 -26.45 -11.82 5.01
N ARG A 133 -25.20 -11.43 4.71
CA ARG A 133 -24.62 -10.10 4.99
C ARG A 133 -24.20 -9.34 3.75
N GLY A 134 -24.24 -9.94 2.59
CA GLY A 134 -23.80 -9.28 1.36
C GLY A 134 -23.93 -10.15 0.12
N GLY A 135 -24.00 -9.48 -1.00
CA GLY A 135 -23.99 -10.04 -2.34
C GLY A 135 -23.95 -8.89 -3.34
N TRP A 136 -23.68 -9.17 -4.58
CA TRP A 136 -23.58 -8.16 -5.64
C TRP A 136 -24.81 -7.23 -5.70
N HIS A 137 -26.01 -7.74 -5.37
CA HIS A 137 -27.27 -7.00 -5.40
C HIS A 137 -27.34 -5.89 -4.34
N GLN A 138 -26.58 -5.98 -3.27
CA GLN A 138 -26.55 -4.93 -2.22
C GLN A 138 -25.63 -3.76 -2.59
N ASN A 139 -24.57 -4.04 -3.34
CA ASN A 139 -23.57 -3.04 -3.71
C ASN A 139 -23.85 -2.40 -5.07
N PHE A 140 -24.77 -2.99 -5.85
CA PHE A 140 -25.07 -2.50 -7.20
C PHE A 140 -25.96 -1.24 -7.24
N ALA A 141 -26.66 -0.94 -6.14
CA ALA A 141 -27.64 0.17 -6.06
C ALA A 141 -27.17 1.33 -5.15
N SER A 142 -25.91 1.37 -4.73
CA SER A 142 -25.35 2.41 -3.84
C SER A 142 -24.51 3.44 -4.59
#